data_d0436ddc6b4a5e20cb3c389c1150be22
#
_entry.id   d0436ddc6b4a5e20cb3c389c1150be22
#
_cell.length_a   1.000
_cell.length_b   1.000
_cell.length_c   1.000
_cell.angle_alpha   90.00
_cell.angle_beta   90.00
_cell.angle_gamma   90.00
#
_symmetry.space_group_name_H-M   'P 1'
#
loop_
_entity.id
_entity.type
_entity.pdbx_description
1 polymer ?
#
loop_
_entity_poly.entity_id
_entity_poly.type
_entity_poly.pdbx_seq_one_letter_code
_entity_poly.pdbx_strand_id
1 'polypeptide(L)'
;MCGRFVRKSSAAQVAEAFAARIDTDELSLSFNVAPTSRVFAVVNDSNTRSLVNFSWGLIPRWAPDASRAASMINARVETVAEKPSFRDLVSTNRCVLPMDGYFEWKEQLRHDTNKAIKQPFYFTAHSGSRFSHRGVLAVAGLWTSWKDPNQPNGHVLHTVVALTTNSNDMVGEIHHRMPVLLDDAGVETWLDKNTQNALSELEIIPNDALVVCAVSTKVNSSRNNGSELIEPIVLTKTDPVDELKLF
;
A
#
# COMPACT_ATOMS: atom_id res chain seq x y z
N MET A 1 -6.55 6.34 -5.03
CA MET A 1 -5.93 5.97 -3.73
C MET A 1 -5.66 4.48 -3.76
N CYS A 2 -4.43 4.06 -3.42
CA CYS A 2 -4.01 2.66 -3.42
C CYS A 2 -5.02 1.80 -2.62
N GLY A 3 -5.89 1.10 -3.33
CA GLY A 3 -6.95 0.26 -2.76
C GLY A 3 -6.80 -1.21 -3.09
N ARG A 4 -5.77 -1.58 -3.84
CA ARG A 4 -5.41 -2.94 -4.22
C ARG A 4 -3.91 -3.05 -4.42
N PHE A 5 -3.32 -4.16 -4.02
CA PHE A 5 -1.91 -4.42 -4.25
C PHE A 5 -1.63 -5.92 -4.45
N VAL A 6 -0.39 -6.23 -4.79
CA VAL A 6 0.09 -7.60 -5.02
C VAL A 6 0.98 -8.03 -3.86
N ARG A 7 0.80 -9.25 -3.40
CA ARG A 7 1.65 -9.97 -2.45
C ARG A 7 2.01 -11.33 -3.06
N LYS A 8 3.09 -11.38 -3.82
CA LYS A 8 3.63 -12.60 -4.43
C LYS A 8 4.91 -13.08 -3.74
N SER A 9 5.56 -12.22 -2.95
CA SER A 9 6.73 -12.56 -2.16
C SER A 9 6.33 -13.31 -0.89
N SER A 10 7.05 -14.37 -0.55
CA SER A 10 6.88 -15.14 0.69
C SER A 10 7.33 -14.34 1.91
N ALA A 11 6.94 -14.78 3.11
CA ALA A 11 7.42 -14.16 4.36
C ALA A 11 8.95 -14.17 4.45
N ALA A 12 9.61 -15.24 3.99
CA ALA A 12 11.07 -15.33 3.98
C ALA A 12 11.71 -14.28 3.05
N GLN A 13 11.18 -14.10 1.84
CA GLN A 13 11.68 -13.09 0.89
C GLN A 13 11.48 -11.67 1.42
N VAL A 14 10.32 -11.39 2.02
CA VAL A 14 10.04 -10.07 2.62
C VAL A 14 10.96 -9.85 3.84
N ALA A 15 11.12 -10.84 4.71
CA ALA A 15 12.00 -10.72 5.88
C ALA A 15 13.45 -10.46 5.48
N GLU A 16 13.95 -11.12 4.42
CA GLU A 16 15.28 -10.86 3.87
C GLU A 16 15.39 -9.44 3.30
N ALA A 17 14.37 -8.97 2.55
CA ALA A 17 14.35 -7.64 1.94
C ALA A 17 14.43 -6.51 2.97
N PHE A 18 13.85 -6.71 4.16
CA PHE A 18 13.79 -5.69 5.21
C PHE A 18 14.65 -6.00 6.44
N ALA A 19 15.52 -7.00 6.37
CA ALA A 19 16.36 -7.47 7.50
C ALA A 19 15.51 -7.69 8.78
N ALA A 20 14.35 -8.32 8.63
CA ALA A 20 13.37 -8.53 9.69
C ALA A 20 13.34 -9.99 10.16
N ARG A 21 13.11 -10.21 11.45
CA ARG A 21 12.76 -11.53 11.98
C ARG A 21 11.32 -11.88 11.60
N ILE A 22 11.05 -13.10 11.22
CA ILE A 22 9.68 -13.58 10.95
C ILE A 22 8.98 -13.84 12.29
N ASP A 23 7.90 -13.14 12.53
CA ASP A 23 7.05 -13.25 13.73
C ASP A 23 5.57 -13.34 13.30
N THR A 24 5.32 -14.19 12.34
CA THR A 24 4.00 -14.36 11.72
C THR A 24 3.91 -15.68 10.97
N ASP A 25 2.67 -16.13 10.74
CA ASP A 25 2.39 -17.21 9.79
C ASP A 25 2.59 -16.75 8.35
N GLU A 26 2.85 -17.70 7.45
CA GLU A 26 2.87 -17.46 6.01
C GLU A 26 1.48 -17.02 5.54
N LEU A 27 1.44 -16.03 4.67
CA LEU A 27 0.23 -15.60 3.99
C LEU A 27 0.23 -16.12 2.55
N SER A 28 -0.90 -16.70 2.11
CA SER A 28 -1.06 -17.16 0.73
C SER A 28 -0.76 -16.04 -0.26
N LEU A 29 -0.13 -16.39 -1.38
CA LEU A 29 0.11 -15.45 -2.47
C LEU A 29 -1.21 -14.81 -2.91
N SER A 30 -1.15 -13.53 -3.23
CA SER A 30 -2.31 -12.82 -3.76
C SER A 30 -1.88 -11.76 -4.77
N PHE A 31 -2.45 -11.86 -5.96
CA PHE A 31 -2.28 -10.88 -7.04
C PHE A 31 -3.34 -9.77 -6.97
N ASN A 32 -4.21 -9.78 -5.94
CA ASN A 32 -5.30 -8.81 -5.83
C ASN A 32 -5.74 -8.62 -4.37
N VAL A 33 -4.80 -8.27 -3.50
CA VAL A 33 -5.07 -7.99 -2.08
C VAL A 33 -6.05 -6.83 -1.96
N ALA A 34 -7.18 -7.09 -1.32
CA ALA A 34 -8.27 -6.12 -1.13
C ALA A 34 -8.32 -5.60 0.32
N PRO A 35 -9.02 -4.48 0.57
CA PRO A 35 -9.29 -4.01 1.93
C PRO A 35 -9.81 -5.12 2.86
N THR A 36 -9.47 -5.03 4.13
CA THR A 36 -9.76 -5.98 5.22
C THR A 36 -9.00 -7.31 5.16
N SER A 37 -8.21 -7.56 4.12
CA SER A 37 -7.32 -8.73 4.08
C SER A 37 -6.20 -8.62 5.12
N ARG A 38 -5.69 -9.79 5.54
CA ARG A 38 -4.41 -9.85 6.29
C ARG A 38 -3.26 -9.52 5.35
N VAL A 39 -2.35 -8.67 5.80
CA VAL A 39 -1.20 -8.17 5.04
C VAL A 39 0.05 -8.23 5.90
N PHE A 40 1.21 -8.41 5.28
CA PHE A 40 2.49 -8.27 5.96
C PHE A 40 2.73 -6.82 6.37
N ALA A 41 3.36 -6.64 7.53
CA ALA A 41 3.88 -5.38 7.99
C ALA A 41 5.24 -5.60 8.66
N VAL A 42 6.18 -4.69 8.42
CA VAL A 42 7.46 -4.64 9.14
C VAL A 42 7.33 -3.57 10.23
N VAL A 43 7.53 -3.98 11.46
CA VAL A 43 7.56 -3.10 12.64
C VAL A 43 8.94 -3.14 13.27
N ASN A 44 9.29 -2.08 14.02
CA ASN A 44 10.52 -2.06 14.80
C ASN A 44 10.16 -2.13 16.30
N ASP A 45 10.65 -3.14 16.98
CA ASP A 45 10.56 -3.25 18.43
C ASP A 45 11.95 -3.38 19.03
N SER A 46 12.29 -2.43 19.91
CA SER A 46 13.57 -2.43 20.65
C SER A 46 14.79 -2.64 19.73
N ASN A 47 14.86 -1.92 18.60
CA ASN A 47 15.90 -2.00 17.59
C ASN A 47 15.96 -3.34 16.80
N THR A 48 14.91 -4.13 16.87
CA THR A 48 14.80 -5.35 16.06
C THR A 48 13.57 -5.23 15.14
N ARG A 49 13.77 -5.38 13.85
CA ARG A 49 12.67 -5.44 12.91
C ARG A 49 12.00 -6.80 12.98
N SER A 50 10.67 -6.79 13.02
CA SER A 50 9.84 -7.99 12.97
C SER A 50 8.87 -7.90 11.81
N LEU A 51 8.78 -8.96 11.03
CA LEU A 51 7.73 -9.17 10.05
C LEU A 51 6.53 -9.79 10.75
N VAL A 52 5.45 -9.06 10.77
CA VAL A 52 4.15 -9.45 11.39
C VAL A 52 3.05 -9.40 10.35
N ASN A 53 1.83 -9.79 10.71
CA ASN A 53 0.68 -9.54 9.83
C ASN A 53 -0.45 -8.83 10.57
N PHE A 54 -1.09 -7.89 9.86
CA PHE A 54 -2.17 -7.05 10.34
C PHE A 54 -3.36 -7.10 9.38
N SER A 55 -4.54 -6.71 9.82
CA SER A 55 -5.70 -6.48 8.94
C SER A 55 -5.58 -5.10 8.28
N TRP A 56 -5.70 -5.02 6.97
CA TRP A 56 -5.61 -3.77 6.22
C TRP A 56 -6.93 -3.00 6.25
N GLY A 57 -6.93 -1.91 6.98
CA GLY A 57 -8.07 -1.06 7.29
C GLY A 57 -8.09 -0.76 8.78
N LEU A 58 -7.59 0.42 9.14
CA LEU A 58 -7.35 0.81 10.53
C LEU A 58 -8.68 0.94 11.30
N ILE A 59 -8.71 0.37 12.50
CA ILE A 59 -9.78 0.54 13.46
C ILE A 59 -9.21 1.30 14.65
N PRO A 60 -9.58 2.58 14.87
CA PRO A 60 -9.10 3.35 16.01
C PRO A 60 -9.38 2.62 17.34
N ARG A 61 -8.49 2.75 18.34
CA ARG A 61 -8.63 2.08 19.64
C ARG A 61 -9.98 2.33 20.33
N TRP A 62 -10.56 3.50 20.11
CA TRP A 62 -11.82 3.96 20.68
C TRP A 62 -13.05 3.63 19.83
N ALA A 63 -12.87 2.99 18.67
CA ALA A 63 -14.00 2.69 17.78
C ALA A 63 -14.95 1.69 18.43
N PRO A 64 -16.28 1.93 18.37
CA PRO A 64 -17.26 1.03 18.96
C PRO A 64 -17.41 -0.29 18.21
N ASP A 65 -16.98 -0.31 16.93
CA ASP A 65 -17.06 -1.48 16.05
C ASP A 65 -16.05 -1.37 14.88
N ALA A 66 -15.98 -2.41 14.06
CA ALA A 66 -15.08 -2.51 12.92
C ALA A 66 -15.70 -2.02 11.58
N SER A 67 -16.89 -1.47 11.58
CA SER A 67 -17.67 -1.17 10.36
C SER A 67 -16.94 -0.24 9.38
N ARG A 68 -16.10 0.66 9.88
CA ARG A 68 -15.35 1.63 9.07
C ARG A 68 -13.99 1.13 8.57
N ALA A 69 -13.55 -0.07 8.96
CA ALA A 69 -12.23 -0.59 8.61
C ALA A 69 -11.97 -0.53 7.08
N ALA A 70 -12.91 -1.02 6.27
CA ALA A 70 -12.78 -1.03 4.82
C ALA A 70 -12.62 0.36 4.17
N SER A 71 -13.03 1.44 4.85
CA SER A 71 -12.88 2.82 4.40
C SER A 71 -11.62 3.52 4.94
N MET A 72 -10.94 2.91 5.92
CA MET A 72 -9.75 3.46 6.57
C MET A 72 -8.46 2.73 6.15
N ILE A 73 -8.34 2.42 4.87
CA ILE A 73 -7.19 1.72 4.28
C ILE A 73 -6.02 2.66 3.96
N ASN A 74 -6.28 3.96 3.81
CA ASN A 74 -5.29 4.98 3.50
C ASN A 74 -5.44 6.21 4.40
N ALA A 75 -4.32 6.82 4.77
CA ALA A 75 -4.26 8.11 5.45
C ALA A 75 -3.38 9.08 4.66
N ARG A 76 -3.80 10.35 4.56
CA ARG A 76 -3.05 11.39 3.86
C ARG A 76 -1.96 11.94 4.75
N VAL A 77 -0.73 12.01 4.28
CA VAL A 77 0.43 12.58 5.02
C VAL A 77 0.11 13.99 5.47
N GLU A 78 -0.55 14.79 4.64
CA GLU A 78 -0.83 16.21 4.88
C GLU A 78 -1.74 16.46 6.10
N THR A 79 -2.52 15.46 6.50
CA THR A 79 -3.49 15.60 7.59
C THR A 79 -3.38 14.51 8.67
N VAL A 80 -2.45 13.57 8.52
CA VAL A 80 -2.34 12.41 9.41
C VAL A 80 -2.03 12.80 10.86
N ALA A 81 -1.21 13.84 11.06
CA ALA A 81 -0.85 14.35 12.38
C ALA A 81 -1.96 15.13 13.08
N GLU A 82 -3.02 15.51 12.34
CA GLU A 82 -4.13 16.29 12.90
C GLU A 82 -5.32 15.40 13.27
N LYS A 83 -5.53 14.31 12.51
CA LYS A 83 -6.72 13.46 12.67
C LYS A 83 -6.64 12.59 13.90
N PRO A 84 -7.68 12.58 14.78
CA PRO A 84 -7.70 11.81 16.01
C PRO A 84 -7.42 10.31 15.84
N SER A 85 -7.79 9.74 14.69
CA SER A 85 -7.56 8.32 14.40
C SER A 85 -6.09 7.96 14.16
N PHE A 86 -5.22 8.94 13.84
CA PHE A 86 -3.87 8.70 13.37
C PHE A 86 -2.77 9.45 14.13
N ARG A 87 -3.06 10.66 14.64
CA ARG A 87 -2.05 11.59 15.15
C ARG A 87 -1.11 10.95 16.19
N ASP A 88 -1.66 10.18 17.13
CA ASP A 88 -0.88 9.56 18.19
C ASP A 88 -0.04 8.36 17.65
N LEU A 89 -0.47 7.76 16.54
CA LEU A 89 0.23 6.64 15.90
C LEU A 89 1.49 7.07 15.15
N VAL A 90 1.54 8.33 14.70
CA VAL A 90 2.69 8.90 13.97
C VAL A 90 3.97 8.83 14.79
N SER A 91 3.89 9.02 16.09
CA SER A 91 5.05 8.94 16.99
C SER A 91 5.31 7.54 17.55
N THR A 92 4.30 6.67 17.61
CA THR A 92 4.39 5.42 18.38
C THR A 92 4.28 4.15 17.57
N ASN A 93 3.51 4.18 16.48
CA ASN A 93 3.06 2.97 15.78
C ASN A 93 3.28 3.04 14.27
N ARG A 94 4.50 3.39 13.87
CA ARG A 94 4.92 3.37 12.47
C ARG A 94 5.26 1.95 12.04
N CYS A 95 4.99 1.64 10.77
CA CYS A 95 5.34 0.37 10.14
C CYS A 95 5.61 0.57 8.65
N VAL A 96 6.16 -0.45 8.01
CA VAL A 96 6.26 -0.55 6.56
C VAL A 96 5.32 -1.65 6.08
N LEU A 97 4.56 -1.37 5.02
CA LEU A 97 3.75 -2.34 4.30
C LEU A 97 4.51 -2.80 3.05
N PRO A 98 5.02 -4.02 3.02
CA PRO A 98 5.65 -4.60 1.83
C PRO A 98 4.60 -4.88 0.75
N MET A 99 4.86 -4.40 -0.47
CA MET A 99 4.00 -4.64 -1.63
C MET A 99 4.85 -5.01 -2.84
N ASP A 100 4.52 -6.08 -3.55
CA ASP A 100 5.19 -6.42 -4.82
C ASP A 100 4.79 -5.50 -5.97
N GLY A 101 3.86 -4.63 -5.74
CA GLY A 101 3.32 -3.61 -6.60
C GLY A 101 1.89 -3.30 -6.22
N TYR A 102 1.34 -2.22 -6.76
CA TYR A 102 -0.02 -1.76 -6.45
C TYR A 102 -0.79 -1.37 -7.72
N PHE A 103 -2.11 -1.28 -7.59
CA PHE A 103 -2.98 -0.88 -8.68
C PHE A 103 -3.56 0.50 -8.43
N GLU A 104 -3.69 1.28 -9.51
CA GLU A 104 -4.49 2.48 -9.60
C GLU A 104 -5.32 2.48 -10.87
N TRP A 105 -6.39 3.27 -10.90
CA TRP A 105 -7.36 3.28 -11.97
C TRP A 105 -7.46 4.66 -12.61
N LYS A 106 -7.32 4.70 -13.93
CA LYS A 106 -7.65 5.88 -14.73
C LYS A 106 -9.12 5.79 -15.14
N GLU A 107 -9.88 6.82 -14.80
CA GLU A 107 -11.25 6.96 -15.32
C GLU A 107 -11.20 7.47 -16.75
N GLN A 108 -11.91 6.80 -17.64
CA GLN A 108 -11.95 7.11 -19.07
C GLN A 108 -13.37 6.93 -19.60
N LEU A 109 -13.73 7.71 -20.63
CA LEU A 109 -15.00 7.54 -21.32
C LEU A 109 -14.79 6.62 -22.53
N ARG A 110 -15.59 5.58 -22.66
CA ARG A 110 -15.62 4.80 -23.91
C ARG A 110 -16.21 5.64 -25.02
N HIS A 111 -15.49 5.74 -26.13
CA HIS A 111 -15.90 6.51 -27.30
C HIS A 111 -17.22 6.01 -27.93
N ASP A 112 -17.48 4.69 -27.87
CA ASP A 112 -18.64 4.04 -28.48
C ASP A 112 -19.94 4.20 -27.67
N THR A 113 -19.83 4.31 -26.35
CA THR A 113 -21.00 4.27 -25.44
C THR A 113 -21.10 5.45 -24.50
N ASN A 114 -20.11 6.33 -24.46
CA ASN A 114 -19.95 7.43 -23.50
C ASN A 114 -20.03 6.99 -22.03
N LYS A 115 -19.82 5.69 -21.75
CA LYS A 115 -19.80 5.14 -20.39
C LYS A 115 -18.42 5.31 -19.77
N ALA A 116 -18.39 5.76 -18.52
CA ALA A 116 -17.16 5.77 -17.74
C ALA A 116 -16.68 4.34 -17.49
N ILE A 117 -15.43 4.07 -17.81
CA ILE A 117 -14.73 2.84 -17.47
C ILE A 117 -13.53 3.17 -16.60
N LYS A 118 -13.14 2.20 -15.77
CA LYS A 118 -11.94 2.30 -14.93
C LYS A 118 -10.90 1.33 -15.48
N GLN A 119 -9.94 1.88 -16.21
CA GLN A 119 -8.78 1.13 -16.71
C GLN A 119 -7.76 0.99 -15.58
N PRO A 120 -7.44 -0.23 -15.14
CA PRO A 120 -6.42 -0.45 -14.12
C PRO A 120 -5.01 -0.40 -14.72
N PHE A 121 -4.09 0.12 -13.90
CA PHE A 121 -2.66 0.15 -14.15
C PHE A 121 -1.94 -0.47 -12.96
N TYR A 122 -0.91 -1.24 -13.25
CA TYR A 122 -0.08 -1.91 -12.27
C TYR A 122 1.27 -1.20 -12.17
N PHE A 123 1.65 -0.85 -10.95
CA PHE A 123 2.88 -0.15 -10.62
C PHE A 123 3.81 -1.07 -9.83
N THR A 124 5.06 -1.15 -10.26
CA THR A 124 6.13 -1.90 -9.58
C THR A 124 7.37 -1.05 -9.44
N ALA A 125 8.30 -1.47 -8.58
CA ALA A 125 9.62 -0.85 -8.52
C ALA A 125 10.36 -1.01 -9.86
N HIS A 126 10.98 0.07 -10.34
CA HIS A 126 11.94 -0.04 -11.44
C HIS A 126 13.16 -0.85 -10.99
N SER A 127 13.67 -1.72 -11.86
CA SER A 127 14.89 -2.51 -11.58
C SER A 127 16.08 -1.57 -11.37
N GLY A 128 16.74 -1.70 -10.22
CA GLY A 128 17.85 -0.82 -9.83
C GLY A 128 17.43 0.51 -9.17
N SER A 129 16.13 0.79 -9.04
CA SER A 129 15.66 1.91 -8.23
C SER A 129 16.01 1.71 -6.74
N ARG A 130 16.41 2.79 -6.06
CA ARG A 130 16.64 2.78 -4.60
C ARG A 130 15.37 2.45 -3.79
N PHE A 131 14.20 2.54 -4.42
CA PHE A 131 12.90 2.19 -3.83
C PHE A 131 12.52 0.71 -4.05
N SER A 132 13.44 -0.09 -4.61
CA SER A 132 13.27 -1.52 -4.87
C SER A 132 14.00 -2.35 -3.82
N HIS A 133 13.29 -2.80 -2.80
CA HIS A 133 13.83 -3.70 -1.78
C HIS A 133 13.75 -5.15 -2.31
N ARG A 134 14.72 -5.56 -3.16
CA ARG A 134 14.70 -6.86 -3.86
C ARG A 134 13.41 -7.10 -4.68
N GLY A 135 12.89 -6.04 -5.31
CA GLY A 135 11.64 -6.08 -6.09
C GLY A 135 10.37 -5.81 -5.28
N VAL A 136 10.48 -5.60 -3.96
CA VAL A 136 9.36 -5.23 -3.09
C VAL A 136 9.39 -3.73 -2.82
N LEU A 137 8.23 -3.08 -2.88
CA LEU A 137 8.02 -1.68 -2.48
C LEU A 137 7.83 -1.60 -0.97
N ALA A 138 8.47 -0.62 -0.33
CA ALA A 138 8.27 -0.26 1.06
C ALA A 138 7.28 0.89 1.19
N VAL A 139 6.04 0.62 1.56
CA VAL A 139 5.02 1.66 1.76
C VAL A 139 4.96 2.06 3.23
N ALA A 140 5.11 3.35 3.52
CA ALA A 140 4.94 3.86 4.88
C ALA A 140 3.52 3.62 5.40
N GLY A 141 3.39 3.17 6.64
CA GLY A 141 2.10 2.87 7.26
C GLY A 141 2.06 3.18 8.74
N LEU A 142 0.85 3.17 9.28
CA LEU A 142 0.59 3.27 10.72
C LEU A 142 -0.29 2.09 11.14
N TRP A 143 -0.07 1.59 12.35
CA TRP A 143 -0.85 0.47 12.87
C TRP A 143 -1.42 0.76 14.26
N THR A 144 -2.43 0.02 14.65
CA THR A 144 -2.99 0.07 15.99
C THR A 144 -3.58 -1.26 16.42
N SER A 145 -3.75 -1.42 17.72
CA SER A 145 -4.45 -2.56 18.32
C SER A 145 -5.85 -2.12 18.70
N TRP A 146 -6.85 -2.87 18.30
CA TRP A 146 -8.25 -2.66 18.67
C TRP A 146 -8.80 -3.90 19.34
N LYS A 147 -9.58 -3.70 20.39
CA LYS A 147 -10.31 -4.74 21.09
C LYS A 147 -11.79 -4.42 21.01
N ASP A 148 -12.61 -5.38 20.55
CA ASP A 148 -14.05 -5.19 20.45
C ASP A 148 -14.63 -4.92 21.84
N PRO A 149 -15.21 -3.73 22.09
CA PRO A 149 -15.80 -3.42 23.38
C PRO A 149 -17.00 -4.30 23.73
N ASN A 150 -17.63 -4.91 22.73
CA ASN A 150 -18.77 -5.84 22.92
C ASN A 150 -18.28 -7.28 23.19
N GLN A 151 -16.98 -7.54 23.07
CA GLN A 151 -16.34 -8.83 23.32
C GLN A 151 -15.11 -8.64 24.24
N PRO A 152 -15.28 -8.32 25.53
CA PRO A 152 -14.17 -7.96 26.41
C PRO A 152 -13.13 -9.08 26.58
N ASN A 153 -13.49 -10.34 26.36
CA ASN A 153 -12.58 -11.49 26.31
C ASN A 153 -12.14 -11.88 24.89
N GLY A 154 -12.53 -11.08 23.86
CA GLY A 154 -12.16 -11.30 22.47
C GLY A 154 -10.68 -11.04 22.20
N HIS A 155 -10.21 -11.56 21.07
CA HIS A 155 -8.84 -11.34 20.60
C HIS A 155 -8.60 -9.85 20.25
N VAL A 156 -7.38 -9.39 20.52
CA VAL A 156 -6.93 -8.10 20.03
C VAL A 156 -6.69 -8.19 18.52
N LEU A 157 -7.32 -7.30 17.77
CA LEU A 157 -7.11 -7.17 16.34
C LEU A 157 -6.08 -6.06 16.06
N HIS A 158 -4.98 -6.43 15.42
CA HIS A 158 -4.01 -5.46 14.93
C HIS A 158 -4.40 -5.02 13.51
N THR A 159 -4.50 -3.72 13.30
CA THR A 159 -4.96 -3.12 12.05
C THR A 159 -3.99 -2.07 11.54
N VAL A 160 -3.92 -1.89 10.22
CA VAL A 160 -2.93 -1.05 9.56
C VAL A 160 -3.56 -0.17 8.49
N VAL A 161 -2.98 1.00 8.27
CA VAL A 161 -3.33 1.95 7.21
C VAL A 161 -2.08 2.32 6.43
N ALA A 162 -2.17 2.40 5.09
CA ALA A 162 -1.10 2.90 4.24
C ALA A 162 -1.11 4.44 4.20
N LEU A 163 0.07 5.07 4.23
CA LEU A 163 0.18 6.50 4.00
C LEU A 163 0.18 6.82 2.51
N THR A 164 -0.46 7.92 2.15
CA THR A 164 -0.51 8.43 0.78
C THR A 164 -0.12 9.90 0.72
N THR A 165 0.49 10.28 -0.40
CA THR A 165 0.88 11.66 -0.71
C THR A 165 0.37 12.07 -2.09
N ASN A 166 0.58 13.32 -2.49
CA ASN A 166 0.36 13.73 -3.87
C ASN A 166 1.23 12.91 -4.82
N SER A 167 0.70 12.61 -5.99
CA SER A 167 1.45 11.87 -7.01
C SER A 167 2.60 12.71 -7.57
N ASN A 168 3.67 12.04 -8.04
CA ASN A 168 4.60 12.61 -8.99
C ASN A 168 3.92 12.72 -10.38
N ASP A 169 4.60 13.29 -11.37
CA ASP A 169 3.99 13.53 -12.70
C ASP A 169 3.59 12.22 -13.38
N MET A 170 4.43 11.18 -13.33
CA MET A 170 4.17 9.89 -13.98
C MET A 170 2.92 9.19 -13.40
N VAL A 171 2.80 9.11 -12.06
CA VAL A 171 1.61 8.53 -11.41
C VAL A 171 0.41 9.45 -11.60
N GLY A 172 0.62 10.78 -11.67
CA GLY A 172 -0.39 11.81 -11.87
C GLY A 172 -1.18 11.66 -13.16
N GLU A 173 -0.59 11.10 -14.20
CA GLU A 173 -1.25 10.73 -15.46
C GLU A 173 -2.44 9.76 -15.25
N ILE A 174 -2.41 8.99 -14.16
CA ILE A 174 -3.39 7.93 -13.86
C ILE A 174 -4.23 8.31 -12.63
N HIS A 175 -3.58 8.75 -11.56
CA HIS A 175 -4.25 9.11 -10.31
C HIS A 175 -3.49 10.18 -9.54
N HIS A 176 -4.20 11.18 -9.00
CA HIS A 176 -3.62 12.33 -8.28
C HIS A 176 -3.00 12.00 -6.90
N ARG A 177 -3.08 10.75 -6.44
CA ARG A 177 -2.48 10.27 -5.19
C ARG A 177 -1.67 9.02 -5.43
N MET A 178 -0.61 8.83 -4.63
CA MET A 178 0.22 7.63 -4.64
C MET A 178 0.57 7.22 -3.19
N PRO A 179 0.93 5.94 -2.95
CA PRO A 179 1.48 5.53 -1.66
C PRO A 179 2.80 6.25 -1.38
N VAL A 180 3.08 6.51 -0.10
CA VAL A 180 4.39 7.00 0.33
C VAL A 180 5.38 5.85 0.28
N LEU A 181 6.32 5.91 -0.66
CA LEU A 181 7.35 4.90 -0.85
C LEU A 181 8.65 5.33 -0.15
N LEU A 182 9.31 4.37 0.47
CA LEU A 182 10.53 4.56 1.22
C LEU A 182 11.68 3.82 0.53
N ASP A 183 12.84 4.44 0.46
CA ASP A 183 14.11 3.74 0.18
C ASP A 183 14.71 3.18 1.48
N ASP A 184 15.91 2.60 1.42
CA ASP A 184 16.55 1.99 2.60
C ASP A 184 16.72 3.00 3.74
N ALA A 185 17.18 4.22 3.44
CA ALA A 185 17.36 5.28 4.44
C ALA A 185 16.01 5.74 5.00
N GLY A 186 15.00 5.86 4.14
CA GLY A 186 13.63 6.18 4.54
C GLY A 186 13.02 5.11 5.44
N VAL A 187 13.25 3.82 5.16
CA VAL A 187 12.81 2.72 6.03
C VAL A 187 13.46 2.80 7.42
N GLU A 188 14.78 3.06 7.49
CA GLU A 188 15.47 3.25 8.76
C GLU A 188 14.87 4.39 9.57
N THR A 189 14.78 5.58 8.94
CA THR A 189 14.24 6.79 9.58
C THR A 189 12.79 6.61 10.00
N TRP A 190 11.95 6.01 9.14
CA TRP A 190 10.53 5.81 9.42
C TRP A 190 10.28 4.84 10.57
N LEU A 191 11.06 3.77 10.67
CA LEU A 191 10.90 2.75 11.70
C LEU A 191 11.61 3.10 13.02
N ASP A 192 12.55 4.05 13.03
CA ASP A 192 13.23 4.49 14.25
C ASP A 192 12.28 5.30 15.14
N LYS A 193 11.92 4.74 16.29
CA LYS A 193 11.02 5.39 17.27
C LYS A 193 11.57 6.70 17.84
N ASN A 194 12.90 6.90 17.78
CA ASN A 194 13.55 8.12 18.27
C ASN A 194 13.49 9.27 17.24
N THR A 195 13.17 8.98 15.97
CA THR A 195 13.04 10.02 14.96
C THR A 195 11.87 10.92 15.28
N GLN A 196 12.20 12.15 15.67
CA GLN A 196 11.24 13.23 15.79
C GLN A 196 10.88 13.77 14.40
N ASN A 197 9.62 14.12 14.20
CA ASN A 197 9.15 14.67 12.91
C ASN A 197 9.36 13.75 11.69
N ALA A 198 9.22 12.42 11.87
CA ALA A 198 9.40 11.45 10.79
C ALA A 198 8.56 11.74 9.52
N LEU A 199 7.47 12.51 9.64
CA LEU A 199 6.65 12.93 8.49
C LEU A 199 7.39 13.95 7.59
N SER A 200 8.25 14.79 8.15
CA SER A 200 9.01 15.78 7.36
C SER A 200 10.14 15.17 6.54
N GLU A 201 10.53 13.93 6.86
CA GLU A 201 11.53 13.17 6.12
C GLU A 201 10.95 12.38 4.94
N LEU A 202 9.62 12.41 4.77
CA LEU A 202 8.95 11.70 3.67
C LEU A 202 9.04 12.52 2.38
N GLU A 203 9.60 11.92 1.35
CA GLU A 203 9.81 12.53 0.04
C GLU A 203 8.81 12.01 -1.00
N ILE A 204 8.55 12.83 -2.03
CA ILE A 204 7.90 12.38 -3.25
C ILE A 204 8.97 11.71 -4.12
N ILE A 205 8.72 10.47 -4.51
CA ILE A 205 9.67 9.69 -5.31
C ILE A 205 9.82 10.27 -6.73
N PRO A 206 10.99 10.13 -7.37
CA PRO A 206 11.20 10.56 -8.75
C PRO A 206 10.37 9.72 -9.74
N ASN A 207 10.11 10.25 -10.93
CA ASN A 207 9.27 9.62 -11.95
C ASN A 207 9.78 8.25 -12.42
N ASP A 208 11.10 8.06 -12.41
CA ASP A 208 11.77 6.81 -12.82
C ASP A 208 11.88 5.75 -11.70
N ALA A 209 11.36 6.03 -10.52
CA ALA A 209 11.38 5.08 -9.42
C ALA A 209 10.49 3.85 -9.66
N LEU A 210 9.46 4.00 -10.47
CA LEU A 210 8.46 2.99 -10.75
C LEU A 210 8.39 2.65 -12.24
N VAL A 211 7.91 1.44 -12.53
CA VAL A 211 7.43 1.01 -13.85
C VAL A 211 5.92 0.88 -13.77
N VAL A 212 5.24 1.30 -14.83
CA VAL A 212 3.78 1.20 -14.94
C VAL A 212 3.38 0.47 -16.21
N CYS A 213 2.36 -0.37 -16.14
CA CYS A 213 1.74 -1.00 -17.28
C CYS A 213 0.22 -1.06 -17.13
N ALA A 214 -0.51 -0.97 -18.25
CA ALA A 214 -1.93 -1.27 -18.28
C ALA A 214 -2.15 -2.77 -18.07
N VAL A 215 -3.17 -3.14 -17.30
CA VAL A 215 -3.51 -4.54 -17.03
C VAL A 215 -4.99 -4.81 -17.27
N SER A 216 -5.36 -6.10 -17.28
CA SER A 216 -6.72 -6.52 -17.53
C SER A 216 -7.71 -5.97 -16.49
N THR A 217 -8.88 -5.52 -16.95
CA THR A 217 -10.00 -5.11 -16.09
C THR A 217 -10.53 -6.24 -15.19
N LYS A 218 -10.08 -7.48 -15.38
CA LYS A 218 -10.38 -8.59 -14.45
C LYS A 218 -9.97 -8.27 -13.00
N VAL A 219 -8.94 -7.44 -12.79
CA VAL A 219 -8.51 -6.99 -11.44
C VAL A 219 -9.57 -6.18 -10.70
N ASN A 220 -10.55 -5.60 -11.41
CA ASN A 220 -11.63 -4.82 -10.79
C ASN A 220 -12.48 -5.67 -9.84
N SER A 221 -12.62 -6.96 -10.10
CA SER A 221 -13.27 -7.89 -9.16
C SER A 221 -12.26 -8.44 -8.16
N SER A 222 -12.50 -8.22 -6.86
CA SER A 222 -11.66 -8.77 -5.78
C SER A 222 -11.71 -10.31 -5.66
N ARG A 223 -12.62 -10.96 -6.38
CA ARG A 223 -12.73 -12.42 -6.43
C ARG A 223 -11.69 -13.04 -7.34
N ASN A 224 -11.15 -12.28 -8.28
CA ASN A 224 -10.10 -12.74 -9.17
C ASN A 224 -8.74 -12.63 -8.48
N ASN A 225 -7.94 -13.69 -8.55
CA ASN A 225 -6.64 -13.76 -7.87
C ASN A 225 -5.68 -14.69 -8.63
N GLY A 226 -5.27 -14.31 -9.82
CA GLY A 226 -4.31 -15.06 -10.65
C GLY A 226 -3.19 -14.16 -11.14
N SER A 227 -2.06 -14.75 -11.55
CA SER A 227 -0.89 -14.02 -12.06
C SER A 227 -1.20 -13.22 -13.33
N GLU A 228 -2.21 -13.64 -14.09
CA GLU A 228 -2.68 -12.92 -15.29
C GLU A 228 -3.20 -11.50 -14.99
N LEU A 229 -3.47 -11.17 -13.72
CA LEU A 229 -3.92 -9.84 -13.32
C LEU A 229 -2.82 -8.78 -13.36
N ILE A 230 -1.57 -9.20 -13.39
CA ILE A 230 -0.40 -8.30 -13.48
C ILE A 230 0.30 -8.37 -14.83
N GLU A 231 -0.22 -9.16 -15.77
CA GLU A 231 0.32 -9.23 -17.12
C GLU A 231 -0.03 -7.95 -17.91
N PRO A 232 0.98 -7.32 -18.55
CA PRO A 232 0.74 -6.14 -19.37
C PRO A 232 -0.21 -6.44 -20.52
N ILE A 233 -1.13 -5.52 -20.78
CA ILE A 233 -1.97 -5.53 -21.97
C ILE A 233 -1.60 -4.37 -22.90
N VAL A 234 -1.76 -4.58 -24.20
CA VAL A 234 -1.66 -3.49 -25.19
C VAL A 234 -3.03 -2.82 -25.27
N LEU A 235 -3.07 -1.53 -24.96
CA LEU A 235 -4.28 -0.73 -25.15
C LEU A 235 -4.40 -0.42 -26.67
N THR A 236 -5.49 -0.83 -27.28
CA THR A 236 -5.76 -0.56 -28.70
C THR A 236 -6.35 0.85 -28.85
N LYS A 237 -6.27 1.46 -30.07
CA LYS A 237 -6.86 2.79 -30.36
C LYS A 237 -8.39 2.86 -30.15
N THR A 238 -9.04 1.73 -30.01
CA THR A 238 -10.45 1.63 -29.59
C THR A 238 -10.63 1.68 -28.07
N ASP A 239 -9.55 1.48 -27.31
CA ASP A 239 -9.53 1.72 -25.89
C ASP A 239 -9.28 3.22 -25.67
N PRO A 240 -10.03 3.90 -24.82
CA PRO A 240 -10.00 5.36 -24.68
C PRO A 240 -8.73 5.83 -23.94
N VAL A 241 -7.60 5.75 -24.57
CA VAL A 241 -6.32 6.25 -24.02
C VAL A 241 -5.83 7.35 -24.94
N ASP A 242 -5.98 8.60 -24.54
CA ASP A 242 -5.14 9.67 -25.05
C ASP A 242 -3.68 9.32 -24.83
N GLU A 243 -2.85 9.51 -25.84
CA GLU A 243 -1.43 9.18 -25.95
C GLU A 243 -0.66 9.25 -24.60
N LEU A 244 -0.66 8.14 -23.86
CA LEU A 244 0.33 7.93 -22.82
C LEU A 244 1.66 7.69 -23.52
N LYS A 245 2.56 8.65 -23.45
CA LYS A 245 3.98 8.42 -23.75
C LYS A 245 4.52 7.50 -22.64
N LEU A 246 4.36 6.20 -22.84
CA LEU A 246 5.02 5.19 -22.02
C LEU A 246 6.50 5.21 -22.39
N PHE A 247 7.32 5.67 -21.46
CA PHE A 247 8.79 5.64 -21.56
C PHE A 247 9.32 4.29 -21.11
#